data_176897d6a9bccb89972cfdcdbbab30ee
#
_entry.id   176897d6a9bccb89972cfdcdbbab30ee
#
_cell.length_a   1.000
_cell.length_b   1.000
_cell.length_c   1.000
_cell.angle_alpha   90.00
_cell.angle_beta   90.00
_cell.angle_gamma   90.00
#
_symmetry.space_group_name_H-M   'P 1'
#
loop_
_entity.id
_entity.type
_entity.pdbx_description
1 polymer ?
#
loop_
_entity_poly.entity_id
_entity_poly.type
_entity_poly.pdbx_seq_one_letter_code
_entity_poly.pdbx_strand_id
1 'polypeptide(L)'
;QVTIVGAILEWLEEQYPSPALLPTDAMARAKVRAFVNVIACDIHPICNLSVTHYLKSEFGADQNAVLDWYRRWMSRGFAALETLTTSSGSTFCVGDSVSLADVCLIPQLYNANRFGIELEPYPKLAAVNEHCLTLDAFQRAAPEQQPDCPEGDARAIDHRSERHRDGQ
;
A
#
# COMPACT_ATOMS: atom_id res chain seq x y z
N GLN A 1 -0.67 -6.93 15.60
CA GLN A 1 0.08 -5.74 15.12
C GLN A 1 -0.74 -4.91 14.13
N VAL A 2 -1.44 -5.53 13.19
CA VAL A 2 -2.27 -4.85 12.18
C VAL A 2 -3.47 -4.13 12.82
N THR A 3 -4.06 -4.71 13.84
CA THR A 3 -5.16 -4.11 14.61
C THR A 3 -4.72 -2.80 15.28
N ILE A 4 -3.45 -2.71 15.69
CA ILE A 4 -2.86 -1.52 16.30
C ILE A 4 -2.77 -0.37 15.28
N VAL A 5 -2.37 -0.64 14.03
CA VAL A 5 -2.25 0.41 12.99
C VAL A 5 -3.60 1.06 12.70
N GLY A 6 -4.66 0.25 12.49
CA GLY A 6 -6.01 0.78 12.28
C GLY A 6 -6.51 1.63 13.46
N ALA A 7 -6.29 1.16 14.70
CA ALA A 7 -6.66 1.91 15.89
C ALA A 7 -5.88 3.24 16.03
N ILE A 8 -4.59 3.26 15.67
CA ILE A 8 -3.78 4.48 15.69
C ILE A 8 -4.29 5.49 14.65
N LEU A 9 -4.60 5.04 13.44
CA LEU A 9 -5.11 5.92 12.39
C LEU A 9 -6.47 6.53 12.75
N GLU A 10 -7.40 5.73 13.30
CA GLU A 10 -8.68 6.25 13.78
C GLU A 10 -8.50 7.22 14.96
N TRP A 11 -7.63 6.90 15.91
CA TRP A 11 -7.31 7.80 17.01
C TRP A 11 -6.71 9.12 16.54
N LEU A 12 -5.77 9.08 15.56
CA LEU A 12 -5.19 10.29 14.97
C LEU A 12 -6.25 11.14 14.28
N GLU A 13 -7.16 10.53 13.53
CA GLU A 13 -8.28 11.23 12.89
C GLU A 13 -9.19 11.94 13.91
N GLU A 14 -9.44 11.30 15.06
CA GLU A 14 -10.22 11.90 16.14
C GLU A 14 -9.48 13.05 16.84
N GLN A 15 -8.16 12.93 17.04
CA GLN A 15 -7.36 13.95 17.72
C GLN A 15 -6.99 15.13 16.81
N TYR A 16 -6.81 14.88 15.51
CA TYR A 16 -6.34 15.84 14.52
C TYR A 16 -7.24 15.85 13.28
N PRO A 17 -8.52 16.27 13.42
CA PRO A 17 -9.51 16.16 12.36
C PRO A 17 -9.31 17.18 11.20
N SER A 18 -8.21 17.91 11.15
CA SER A 18 -7.94 18.89 10.11
C SER A 18 -6.47 18.84 9.65
N PRO A 19 -6.18 18.48 8.39
CA PRO A 19 -7.15 18.03 7.38
C PRO A 19 -7.74 16.67 7.70
N ALA A 20 -9.05 16.50 7.48
CA ALA A 20 -9.73 15.23 7.72
C ALA A 20 -9.30 14.16 6.70
N LEU A 21 -8.97 12.96 7.17
CA LEU A 21 -8.67 11.80 6.33
C LEU A 21 -9.87 10.84 6.21
N LEU A 22 -10.97 11.14 6.90
CA LEU A 22 -12.25 10.45 6.74
C LEU A 22 -13.32 11.45 6.26
N PRO A 23 -14.11 11.09 5.24
CA PRO A 23 -15.24 11.92 4.78
C PRO A 23 -16.28 12.16 5.88
N THR A 24 -17.05 13.22 5.77
CA THR A 24 -18.15 13.51 6.71
C THR A 24 -19.37 12.59 6.46
N ASP A 25 -19.62 12.19 5.21
CA ASP A 25 -20.70 11.30 4.86
C ASP A 25 -20.45 9.88 5.40
N ALA A 26 -21.45 9.29 6.07
CA ALA A 26 -21.34 7.99 6.70
C ALA A 26 -21.06 6.85 5.71
N MET A 27 -21.67 6.89 4.52
CA MET A 27 -21.45 5.87 3.50
C MET A 27 -20.05 5.98 2.90
N ALA A 28 -19.57 7.19 2.63
CA ALA A 28 -18.20 7.41 2.15
C ALA A 28 -17.17 6.97 3.21
N ARG A 29 -17.39 7.26 4.50
CA ARG A 29 -16.57 6.74 5.61
C ARG A 29 -16.52 5.22 5.63
N ALA A 30 -17.68 4.58 5.44
CA ALA A 30 -17.73 3.12 5.39
C ALA A 30 -16.93 2.54 4.22
N LYS A 31 -16.96 3.19 3.05
CA LYS A 31 -16.15 2.81 1.87
C LYS A 31 -14.66 2.95 2.14
N VAL A 32 -14.21 4.06 2.73
CA VAL A 32 -12.81 4.26 3.11
C VAL A 32 -12.36 3.15 4.07
N ARG A 33 -13.16 2.85 5.11
CA ARG A 33 -12.83 1.79 6.08
C ARG A 33 -12.83 0.40 5.45
N ALA A 34 -13.76 0.11 4.53
CA ALA A 34 -13.76 -1.15 3.80
C ALA A 34 -12.47 -1.31 2.99
N PHE A 35 -12.04 -0.25 2.30
CA PHE A 35 -10.77 -0.23 1.56
C PHE A 35 -9.57 -0.49 2.49
N VAL A 36 -9.48 0.25 3.60
CA VAL A 36 -8.42 0.08 4.62
C VAL A 36 -8.40 -1.35 5.15
N ASN A 37 -9.57 -1.94 5.41
CA ASN A 37 -9.66 -3.29 5.97
C ASN A 37 -9.18 -4.38 5.00
N VAL A 38 -9.34 -4.23 3.69
CA VAL A 38 -8.74 -5.16 2.73
C VAL A 38 -7.22 -5.18 2.89
N ILE A 39 -6.59 -4.02 3.09
CA ILE A 39 -5.14 -3.96 3.33
C ILE A 39 -4.79 -4.49 4.72
N ALA A 40 -5.45 -3.96 5.74
CA ALA A 40 -5.10 -4.19 7.12
C ALA A 40 -5.47 -5.58 7.65
N CYS A 41 -6.50 -6.23 7.08
CA CYS A 41 -7.02 -7.52 7.56
C CYS A 41 -6.76 -8.67 6.59
N ASP A 42 -6.71 -8.41 5.26
CA ASP A 42 -6.61 -9.48 4.28
C ASP A 42 -5.24 -9.56 3.59
N ILE A 43 -4.50 -8.44 3.42
CA ILE A 43 -3.18 -8.46 2.79
C ILE A 43 -2.07 -8.51 3.84
N HIS A 44 -1.98 -7.46 4.65
CA HIS A 44 -0.83 -7.24 5.53
C HIS A 44 -0.60 -8.36 6.55
N PRO A 45 -1.61 -8.91 7.28
CA PRO A 45 -1.38 -9.95 8.27
C PRO A 45 -0.88 -11.25 7.66
N ILE A 46 -1.37 -11.60 6.46
CA ILE A 46 -1.00 -12.83 5.75
C ILE A 46 0.40 -12.69 5.13
N CYS A 47 0.78 -11.49 4.74
CA CYS A 47 2.09 -11.18 4.17
C CYS A 47 3.12 -10.72 5.23
N ASN A 48 2.83 -10.87 6.52
CA ASN A 48 3.72 -10.48 7.61
C ASN A 48 4.95 -11.40 7.68
N LEU A 49 6.09 -10.82 8.13
CA LEU A 49 7.34 -11.57 8.31
C LEU A 49 7.19 -12.77 9.25
N SER A 50 6.35 -12.69 10.29
CA SER A 50 6.11 -13.82 11.18
C SER A 50 5.51 -15.02 10.46
N VAL A 51 4.59 -14.78 9.50
CA VAL A 51 3.99 -15.83 8.69
C VAL A 51 5.02 -16.44 7.74
N THR A 52 5.77 -15.59 7.03
CA THR A 52 6.76 -16.09 6.06
C THR A 52 7.96 -16.76 6.71
N HIS A 53 8.36 -16.34 7.92
CA HIS A 53 9.35 -17.06 8.72
C HIS A 53 8.82 -18.44 9.14
N TYR A 54 7.57 -18.51 9.58
CA TYR A 54 6.93 -19.77 9.95
C TYR A 54 6.83 -20.73 8.76
N LEU A 55 6.47 -20.22 7.57
CA LEU A 55 6.47 -21.03 6.34
C LEU A 55 7.85 -21.61 6.01
N LYS A 56 8.92 -20.81 6.22
CA LYS A 56 10.30 -21.29 6.00
C LYS A 56 10.73 -22.31 7.04
N SER A 57 10.49 -22.04 8.33
CA SER A 57 10.96 -22.91 9.43
C SER A 57 10.21 -24.22 9.52
N GLU A 58 8.87 -24.20 9.44
CA GLU A 58 8.04 -25.37 9.71
C GLU A 58 7.65 -26.14 8.43
N PHE A 59 7.56 -25.45 7.29
CA PHE A 59 7.15 -26.07 6.03
C PHE A 59 8.28 -26.15 4.99
N GLY A 60 9.48 -25.66 5.32
CA GLY A 60 10.63 -25.71 4.42
C GLY A 60 10.46 -24.88 3.15
N ALA A 61 9.60 -23.83 3.20
CA ALA A 61 9.38 -22.97 2.06
C ALA A 61 10.68 -22.24 1.65
N ASP A 62 11.09 -22.39 0.41
CA ASP A 62 12.21 -21.65 -0.15
C ASP A 62 11.79 -20.19 -0.50
N GLN A 63 12.75 -19.42 -1.02
CA GLN A 63 12.50 -18.03 -1.37
C GLN A 63 11.44 -17.88 -2.47
N ASN A 64 11.40 -18.80 -3.44
CA ASN A 64 10.41 -18.76 -4.53
C ASN A 64 9.00 -19.04 -4.00
N ALA A 65 8.84 -20.04 -3.12
CA ALA A 65 7.56 -20.33 -2.47
C ALA A 65 7.05 -19.13 -1.65
N VAL A 66 7.94 -18.40 -0.97
CA VAL A 66 7.57 -17.16 -0.25
C VAL A 66 7.17 -16.04 -1.21
N LEU A 67 7.86 -15.87 -2.33
CA LEU A 67 7.47 -14.89 -3.36
C LEU A 67 6.11 -15.24 -3.98
N ASP A 68 5.85 -16.51 -4.24
CA ASP A 68 4.55 -16.96 -4.75
C ASP A 68 3.43 -16.77 -3.74
N TRP A 69 3.72 -16.93 -2.44
CA TRP A 69 2.81 -16.57 -1.36
C TRP A 69 2.44 -15.09 -1.39
N TYR A 70 3.43 -14.19 -1.49
CA TYR A 70 3.19 -12.75 -1.59
C TYR A 70 2.37 -12.41 -2.84
N ARG A 71 2.75 -12.92 -4.01
CA ARG A 71 2.01 -12.70 -5.27
C ARG A 71 0.55 -13.11 -5.13
N ARG A 72 0.29 -14.31 -4.61
CA ARG A 72 -1.06 -14.82 -4.45
C ARG A 72 -1.94 -13.91 -3.61
N TRP A 73 -1.48 -13.55 -2.43
CA TRP A 73 -2.31 -12.83 -1.47
C TRP A 73 -2.41 -11.32 -1.78
N MET A 74 -1.34 -10.70 -2.22
CA MET A 74 -1.37 -9.29 -2.64
C MET A 74 -2.20 -9.12 -3.90
N SER A 75 -2.05 -9.96 -4.93
CA SER A 75 -2.85 -9.86 -6.15
C SER A 75 -4.34 -10.05 -5.89
N ARG A 76 -4.72 -10.96 -5.00
CA ARG A 76 -6.11 -11.12 -4.59
C ARG A 76 -6.66 -9.85 -3.92
N GLY A 77 -5.90 -9.27 -3.02
CA GLY A 77 -6.29 -8.01 -2.35
C GLY A 77 -6.35 -6.84 -3.32
N PHE A 78 -5.36 -6.69 -4.20
CA PHE A 78 -5.32 -5.62 -5.19
C PHE A 78 -6.48 -5.70 -6.20
N ALA A 79 -6.91 -6.89 -6.62
CA ALA A 79 -8.09 -7.05 -7.45
C ALA A 79 -9.36 -6.53 -6.76
N ALA A 80 -9.50 -6.77 -5.46
CA ALA A 80 -10.60 -6.20 -4.68
C ALA A 80 -10.48 -4.67 -4.54
N LEU A 81 -9.29 -4.15 -4.23
CA LEU A 81 -9.05 -2.72 -4.11
C LEU A 81 -9.26 -1.98 -5.44
N GLU A 82 -8.84 -2.55 -6.56
CA GLU A 82 -9.07 -2.01 -7.91
C GLU A 82 -10.57 -1.83 -8.20
N THR A 83 -11.39 -2.79 -7.72
CA THR A 83 -12.86 -2.72 -7.84
C THR A 83 -13.45 -1.66 -6.92
N LEU A 84 -12.92 -1.50 -5.71
CA LEU A 84 -13.38 -0.53 -4.71
C LEU A 84 -12.95 0.90 -5.03
N THR A 85 -11.85 1.07 -5.75
CA THR A 85 -11.36 2.39 -6.18
C THR A 85 -12.41 3.06 -7.07
N THR A 86 -12.76 4.29 -6.76
CA THR A 86 -13.76 5.07 -7.49
C THR A 86 -13.43 5.13 -8.97
N SER A 87 -14.46 5.26 -9.81
CA SER A 87 -14.38 5.16 -11.27
C SER A 87 -13.31 6.06 -11.88
N SER A 88 -12.81 5.64 -13.04
CA SER A 88 -11.79 6.31 -13.86
C SER A 88 -11.92 7.85 -13.86
N GLY A 89 -10.88 8.52 -13.34
CA GLY A 89 -10.80 9.98 -13.21
C GLY A 89 -10.62 10.48 -11.78
N SER A 90 -10.83 9.64 -10.76
CA SER A 90 -10.45 9.99 -9.37
C SER A 90 -8.94 9.85 -9.20
N THR A 91 -8.32 10.85 -8.60
CA THR A 91 -6.89 10.85 -8.27
C THR A 91 -6.61 10.18 -6.92
N PHE A 92 -7.66 9.77 -6.20
CA PHE A 92 -7.58 9.11 -4.88
C PHE A 92 -8.41 7.82 -4.85
N CYS A 93 -8.15 6.97 -3.86
CA CYS A 93 -8.86 5.69 -3.70
C CYS A 93 -10.37 5.87 -3.58
N VAL A 94 -10.80 6.86 -2.78
CA VAL A 94 -12.21 7.14 -2.49
C VAL A 94 -12.45 8.65 -2.47
N GLY A 95 -13.27 9.15 -3.39
CA GLY A 95 -13.60 10.58 -3.47
C GLY A 95 -12.49 11.42 -4.11
N ASP A 96 -12.46 12.71 -3.78
CA ASP A 96 -11.66 13.72 -4.47
C ASP A 96 -10.56 14.35 -3.59
N SER A 97 -10.25 13.70 -2.45
CA SER A 97 -9.22 14.14 -1.51
C SER A 97 -8.53 12.95 -0.85
N VAL A 98 -7.32 13.18 -0.33
CA VAL A 98 -6.59 12.16 0.43
C VAL A 98 -7.45 11.64 1.58
N SER A 99 -7.45 10.34 1.75
CA SER A 99 -8.16 9.64 2.82
C SER A 99 -7.27 8.57 3.48
N LEU A 100 -7.76 7.94 4.55
CA LEU A 100 -7.06 6.80 5.15
C LEU A 100 -6.85 5.65 4.16
N ALA A 101 -7.66 5.53 3.11
CA ALA A 101 -7.47 4.54 2.06
C ALA A 101 -6.14 4.76 1.32
N ASP A 102 -5.83 5.99 0.96
CA ASP A 102 -4.58 6.36 0.28
C ASP A 102 -3.38 6.19 1.21
N VAL A 103 -3.51 6.61 2.47
CA VAL A 103 -2.48 6.45 3.51
C VAL A 103 -2.08 4.98 3.71
N CYS A 104 -3.04 4.05 3.60
CA CYS A 104 -2.77 2.62 3.69
C CYS A 104 -2.31 2.00 2.37
N LEU A 105 -2.81 2.49 1.22
CA LEU A 105 -2.49 1.94 -0.09
C LEU A 105 -1.02 2.16 -0.45
N ILE A 106 -0.54 3.40 -0.34
CA ILE A 106 0.80 3.77 -0.85
C ILE A 106 1.92 2.91 -0.24
N PRO A 107 2.02 2.72 1.09
CA PRO A 107 3.03 1.83 1.66
C PRO A 107 2.81 0.35 1.27
N GLN A 108 1.57 -0.08 1.01
CA GLN A 108 1.31 -1.44 0.56
C GLN A 108 1.77 -1.66 -0.90
N LEU A 109 1.62 -0.67 -1.78
CA LEU A 109 2.13 -0.72 -3.15
C LEU A 109 3.67 -0.63 -3.18
N TYR A 110 4.26 0.19 -2.33
CA TYR A 110 5.71 0.22 -2.11
C TYR A 110 6.24 -1.17 -1.73
N ASN A 111 5.58 -1.83 -0.78
CA ASN A 111 5.94 -3.18 -0.37
C ASN A 111 5.78 -4.20 -1.50
N ALA A 112 4.71 -4.12 -2.30
CA ALA A 112 4.49 -4.97 -3.47
C ALA A 112 5.63 -4.83 -4.49
N ASN A 113 6.07 -3.60 -4.77
CA ASN A 113 7.18 -3.33 -5.67
C ASN A 113 8.50 -3.96 -5.18
N ARG A 114 8.78 -3.96 -3.88
CA ARG A 114 9.95 -4.65 -3.29
C ARG A 114 9.97 -6.15 -3.59
N PHE A 115 8.80 -6.78 -3.69
CA PHE A 115 8.66 -8.20 -4.01
C PHE A 115 8.45 -8.48 -5.51
N GLY A 116 8.56 -7.46 -6.37
CA GLY A 116 8.44 -7.59 -7.82
C GLY A 116 7.02 -7.96 -8.25
N ILE A 117 6.01 -7.45 -7.56
CA ILE A 117 4.60 -7.61 -7.93
C ILE A 117 4.22 -6.43 -8.82
N GLU A 118 3.86 -6.75 -10.04
CA GLU A 118 3.53 -5.78 -11.09
C GLU A 118 2.14 -5.16 -10.86
N LEU A 119 1.99 -3.88 -11.23
CA LEU A 119 0.75 -3.12 -11.06
C LEU A 119 -0.05 -2.96 -12.36
N GLU A 120 0.45 -3.46 -13.50
CA GLU A 120 -0.24 -3.38 -14.79
C GLU A 120 -1.68 -3.92 -14.74
N PRO A 121 -2.01 -4.98 -13.98
CA PRO A 121 -3.38 -5.44 -13.86
C PRO A 121 -4.31 -4.51 -13.06
N TYR A 122 -3.75 -3.47 -12.42
CA TYR A 122 -4.45 -2.60 -11.48
C TYR A 122 -4.27 -1.11 -11.84
N PRO A 123 -4.77 -0.67 -13.00
CA PRO A 123 -4.50 0.66 -13.54
C PRO A 123 -5.00 1.81 -12.66
N LYS A 124 -6.10 1.63 -11.91
CA LYS A 124 -6.58 2.67 -10.99
C LYS A 124 -5.65 2.81 -9.78
N LEU A 125 -5.21 1.68 -9.20
CA LEU A 125 -4.26 1.71 -8.09
C LEU A 125 -2.93 2.31 -8.53
N ALA A 126 -2.46 2.01 -9.76
CA ALA A 126 -1.27 2.62 -10.33
C ALA A 126 -1.41 4.15 -10.47
N ALA A 127 -2.54 4.62 -11.02
CA ALA A 127 -2.81 6.04 -11.18
C ALA A 127 -2.89 6.78 -9.83
N VAL A 128 -3.56 6.20 -8.83
CA VAL A 128 -3.58 6.75 -7.46
C VAL A 128 -2.18 6.83 -6.87
N ASN A 129 -1.37 5.78 -7.05
CA ASN A 129 0.01 5.77 -6.57
C ASN A 129 0.83 6.89 -7.20
N GLU A 130 0.82 7.01 -8.53
CA GLU A 130 1.52 8.07 -9.25
C GLU A 130 1.12 9.46 -8.73
N HIS A 131 -0.19 9.70 -8.57
CA HIS A 131 -0.68 10.98 -8.07
C HIS A 131 -0.25 11.23 -6.62
N CYS A 132 -0.45 10.29 -5.71
CA CYS A 132 -0.09 10.46 -4.31
C CYS A 132 1.41 10.72 -4.11
N LEU A 133 2.28 10.08 -4.90
CA LEU A 133 3.72 10.30 -4.85
C LEU A 133 4.15 11.70 -5.33
N THR A 134 3.27 12.49 -5.95
CA THR A 134 3.54 13.92 -6.23
C THR A 134 3.29 14.82 -5.01
N LEU A 135 2.59 14.33 -4.01
CA LEU A 135 2.22 15.11 -2.82
C LEU A 135 3.37 15.12 -1.80
N ASP A 136 3.73 16.29 -1.33
CA ASP A 136 4.84 16.52 -0.37
C ASP A 136 4.75 15.64 0.89
N ALA A 137 3.53 15.42 1.41
CA ALA A 137 3.33 14.57 2.60
C ALA A 137 3.76 13.12 2.37
N PHE A 138 3.44 12.53 1.21
CA PHE A 138 3.86 11.17 0.87
C PHE A 138 5.35 11.09 0.54
N GLN A 139 5.90 12.11 -0.15
CA GLN A 139 7.33 12.17 -0.44
C GLN A 139 8.15 12.19 0.85
N ARG A 140 7.78 13.05 1.81
CA ARG A 140 8.47 13.13 3.11
C ARG A 140 8.30 11.87 3.97
N ALA A 141 7.21 11.14 3.80
CA ALA A 141 6.95 9.89 4.52
C ALA A 141 7.59 8.67 3.86
N ALA A 142 8.19 8.80 2.68
CA ALA A 142 8.84 7.70 1.99
C ALA A 142 9.95 7.08 2.86
N PRO A 143 10.12 5.75 2.87
CA PRO A 143 11.14 5.07 3.69
C PRO A 143 12.55 5.60 3.45
N GLU A 144 12.88 5.97 2.23
CA GLU A 144 14.20 6.50 1.83
C GLU A 144 14.51 7.89 2.42
N GLN A 145 13.47 8.60 2.85
CA GLN A 145 13.60 9.92 3.49
C GLN A 145 13.71 9.84 5.02
N GLN A 146 13.60 8.63 5.59
CA GLN A 146 13.65 8.46 7.04
C GLN A 146 15.10 8.33 7.55
N PRO A 147 15.42 8.85 8.75
CA PRO A 147 16.78 8.83 9.30
C PRO A 147 17.35 7.44 9.56
N ASP A 148 16.48 6.43 9.68
CA ASP A 148 16.83 5.02 9.94
C ASP A 148 16.80 4.16 8.67
N CYS A 149 16.70 4.78 7.49
CA CYS A 149 16.76 4.07 6.22
C CYS A 149 18.14 3.42 6.04
N PRO A 150 18.23 2.09 5.82
CA PRO A 150 19.50 1.43 5.54
C PRO A 150 20.13 1.98 4.25
N GLU A 151 21.44 2.32 4.27
CA GLU A 151 22.16 2.92 3.14
C GLU A 151 22.12 2.11 1.82
N GLY A 152 21.68 0.86 1.84
CA GLY A 152 21.54 -0.03 0.68
C GLY A 152 20.17 0.02 -0.01
N ASP A 153 19.09 0.34 0.70
CA ASP A 153 17.73 0.32 0.15
C ASP A 153 17.44 1.54 -0.75
N ALA A 154 18.02 2.69 -0.47
CA ALA A 154 17.90 3.90 -1.29
C ALA A 154 18.43 3.71 -2.73
N ARG A 155 19.42 2.84 -2.94
CA ARG A 155 20.04 2.60 -4.27
C ARG A 155 19.30 1.57 -5.13
N ALA A 156 18.47 0.71 -4.54
CA ALA A 156 17.79 -0.37 -5.26
C ALA A 156 16.64 0.15 -6.17
N ILE A 157 16.11 1.33 -5.87
CA ILE A 157 14.98 1.94 -6.60
C ILE A 157 15.45 2.77 -7.79
N ASP A 158 16.61 3.41 -7.69
CA ASP A 158 17.13 4.29 -8.73
C ASP A 158 17.51 3.52 -10.02
N HIS A 159 18.04 2.31 -9.89
CA HIS A 159 18.40 1.46 -11.04
C HIS A 159 17.19 0.86 -11.81
N ARG A 160 15.95 0.98 -11.31
CA ARG A 160 14.75 0.55 -12.04
C ARG A 160 14.14 1.67 -12.89
N SER A 161 14.26 2.93 -12.46
CA SER A 161 13.79 4.09 -13.22
C SER A 161 14.62 4.34 -14.49
N GLU A 162 15.89 3.94 -14.50
CA GLU A 162 16.77 4.06 -15.68
C GLU A 162 16.46 3.01 -16.75
N ARG A 163 16.07 1.79 -16.38
CA ARG A 163 15.74 0.71 -17.33
C ARG A 163 14.46 0.93 -18.13
N HIS A 164 13.58 1.82 -17.68
CA HIS A 164 12.34 2.17 -18.41
C HIS A 164 12.53 3.30 -19.41
N ARG A 165 13.68 4.02 -19.40
CA ARG A 165 13.99 5.12 -20.33
C ARG A 165 14.77 4.67 -21.57
N ASP A 166 15.45 3.53 -21.52
CA ASP A 166 16.28 3.02 -22.61
C ASP A 166 15.57 2.04 -23.55
N GLY A 167 14.26 1.89 -23.43
CA GLY A 167 13.41 0.98 -24.22
C GLY A 167 12.44 1.66 -25.19
N GLN A 168 12.70 2.92 -25.62
CA GLN A 168 11.94 3.55 -26.72
C GLN A 168 12.82 3.81 -27.93
#